data_874a457f289e31efae98ea7509d958f0
#
_entry.id   874a457f289e31efae98ea7509d958f0
#
_cell.length_a   1.000
_cell.length_b   1.000
_cell.length_c   1.000
_cell.angle_alpha   90.00
_cell.angle_beta   90.00
_cell.angle_gamma   90.00
#
_symmetry.space_group_name_H-M   'P 1'
#
loop_
_entity.id
_entity.type
_entity.pdbx_description
1 polymer ?
#
loop_
_entity_poly.entity_id
_entity_poly.type
_entity_poly.pdbx_seq_one_letter_code
_entity_poly.pdbx_strand_id
1 'polypeptide(L)'
;MTQIFTCQCLSDTLDGLCDGLSHFSHPSRAAVIYAVEPNDPIRVYDPQHLLRGHELRFKELYLDSEEWRTRAPAASRLQKHGHINPEKNIGLAGLISFGGRSRSLFYQMWFTEHHPDMCSVVPVERWLEHAAYRLSHDLGSSPEWYTAISGNFLREYATHAVRDCIVDEMNRVLGWDTPVRVYPILDAILGISRTREEGSWARGELMFVETSALERLALVAEFPEAERPALENFKHVRKLLLAVENSQRKLVSDGRSIVGISNGDLPEFSIIADFRGGHGFLRLNDELICSFFDGNFKSTIGRAKLVQVEELLLESDLDSEGSGELFRIVADLVHSAEVHKHGTTLVLDLNEKPVKISGQRLKDPPDLRDPESLALARSLAHVDGALHLGGDRRLHGFACLLDGRAIIAEDRARGARFNSALRFTAANPGLLVVVVSADRPVSVIMEGVELSAQCELEIAPTCLAVPPTLAEWIEQQA
;
A
#
# COMPACT_ATOMS: atom_id res chain seq x y z
N MET A 1 0.01 35.33 11.92
CA MET A 1 -0.66 34.05 12.24
C MET A 1 -0.13 33.56 13.56
N THR A 2 -0.98 33.16 14.51
CA THR A 2 -0.48 32.64 15.78
C THR A 2 0.14 31.26 15.56
N GLN A 3 1.31 31.01 16.12
CA GLN A 3 2.04 29.75 15.97
C GLN A 3 1.18 28.51 16.38
N ILE A 4 0.35 28.68 17.42
CA ILE A 4 -0.59 27.66 17.89
C ILE A 4 -1.58 27.25 16.80
N PHE A 5 -2.13 28.22 16.06
CA PHE A 5 -3.08 27.96 14.99
C PHE A 5 -2.44 27.17 13.82
N THR A 6 -1.21 27.53 13.43
CA THR A 6 -0.47 26.76 12.42
C THR A 6 -0.28 25.31 12.86
N CYS A 7 0.11 25.09 14.11
CA CYS A 7 0.26 23.75 14.67
C CYS A 7 -1.04 22.93 14.65
N GLN A 8 -2.17 23.55 14.99
CA GLN A 8 -3.47 22.90 14.95
C GLN A 8 -3.84 22.46 13.53
N CYS A 9 -3.66 23.32 12.52
CA CYS A 9 -3.92 22.98 11.14
C CYS A 9 -3.03 21.82 10.64
N LEU A 10 -1.74 21.84 11.02
CA LEU A 10 -0.81 20.78 10.66
C LEU A 10 -1.21 19.44 11.29
N SER A 11 -1.46 19.42 12.60
CA SER A 11 -1.86 18.23 13.33
C SER A 11 -3.14 17.63 12.75
N ASP A 12 -4.20 18.44 12.58
CA ASP A 12 -5.48 18.01 12.03
C ASP A 12 -5.33 17.39 10.62
N THR A 13 -4.53 18.04 9.76
CA THR A 13 -4.29 17.52 8.40
C THR A 13 -3.52 16.21 8.41
N LEU A 14 -2.43 16.10 9.19
CA LEU A 14 -1.62 14.89 9.23
C LEU A 14 -2.36 13.72 9.89
N ASP A 15 -3.10 13.98 10.96
CA ASP A 15 -3.92 12.96 11.61
C ASP A 15 -4.96 12.38 10.63
N GLY A 16 -5.61 13.26 9.86
CA GLY A 16 -6.54 12.82 8.81
C GLY A 16 -5.87 12.04 7.67
N LEU A 17 -4.63 12.41 7.31
CA LEU A 17 -3.83 11.64 6.35
C LEU A 17 -3.49 10.25 6.89
N CYS A 18 -2.92 10.16 8.08
CA CYS A 18 -2.53 8.89 8.69
C CYS A 18 -3.73 7.95 8.84
N ASP A 19 -4.83 8.45 9.40
CA ASP A 19 -6.06 7.68 9.59
C ASP A 19 -6.65 7.21 8.27
N GLY A 20 -6.75 8.08 7.27
CA GLY A 20 -7.33 7.75 5.99
C GLY A 20 -6.50 6.72 5.22
N LEU A 21 -5.16 6.87 5.19
CA LEU A 21 -4.26 5.88 4.58
C LEU A 21 -4.33 4.54 5.31
N SER A 22 -4.42 4.56 6.63
CA SER A 22 -4.54 3.33 7.43
C SER A 22 -5.81 2.53 7.09
N HIS A 23 -6.89 3.19 6.68
CA HIS A 23 -8.10 2.51 6.19
C HIS A 23 -7.95 1.95 4.78
N PHE A 24 -7.23 2.65 3.91
CA PHE A 24 -7.05 2.27 2.52
C PHE A 24 -5.87 1.31 2.34
N SER A 25 -4.77 1.52 3.06
CA SER A 25 -3.57 0.68 3.00
C SER A 25 -3.35 -0.08 4.29
N HIS A 26 -2.20 0.12 4.85
CA HIS A 26 -1.78 -0.29 6.18
C HIS A 26 -1.50 0.96 7.02
N PRO A 27 -1.21 0.82 8.32
CA PRO A 27 -0.76 1.93 9.12
C PRO A 27 0.33 2.71 8.37
N SER A 28 0.05 3.97 8.11
CA SER A 28 0.92 4.83 7.32
C SER A 28 1.32 6.02 8.15
N ARG A 29 2.52 6.52 7.92
CA ARG A 29 3.06 7.71 8.56
C ARG A 29 3.00 8.87 7.58
N ALA A 30 2.83 10.08 8.10
CA ALA A 30 2.84 11.29 7.29
C ALA A 30 3.67 12.38 7.97
N ALA A 31 4.34 13.16 7.15
CA ALA A 31 5.11 14.31 7.59
C ALA A 31 4.96 15.46 6.60
N VAL A 32 5.28 16.67 7.05
CA VAL A 32 5.27 17.87 6.20
C VAL A 32 6.50 18.72 6.44
N ILE A 33 7.10 19.18 5.35
CA ILE A 33 8.12 20.23 5.33
C ILE A 33 7.48 21.48 4.75
N TYR A 34 7.54 22.60 5.44
CA TYR A 34 6.79 23.80 5.05
C TYR A 34 7.47 25.11 5.44
N ALA A 35 7.09 26.18 4.74
CA ALA A 35 7.36 27.56 5.13
C ALA A 35 6.10 28.39 4.87
N VAL A 36 5.68 29.17 5.86
CA VAL A 36 4.42 29.95 5.77
C VAL A 36 4.59 31.17 4.86
N GLU A 37 5.72 31.85 4.98
CA GLU A 37 6.07 33.02 4.17
C GLU A 37 7.42 32.83 3.45
N PRO A 38 7.68 33.60 2.37
CA PRO A 38 8.92 33.45 1.60
C PRO A 38 10.23 33.60 2.38
N ASN A 39 10.22 34.41 3.43
CA ASN A 39 11.39 34.69 4.26
C ASN A 39 11.45 33.85 5.52
N ASP A 40 10.42 33.05 5.79
CA ASP A 40 10.39 32.19 6.97
C ASP A 40 11.41 31.04 6.83
N PRO A 41 11.99 30.59 7.94
CA PRO A 41 12.77 29.38 7.95
C PRO A 41 11.87 28.19 7.59
N ILE A 42 12.41 27.24 6.83
CA ILE A 42 11.70 26.00 6.54
C ILE A 42 11.60 25.18 7.83
N ARG A 43 10.45 24.60 8.08
CA ARG A 43 10.13 23.80 9.28
C ARG A 43 9.72 22.39 8.92
N VAL A 44 9.92 21.50 9.86
CA VAL A 44 9.57 20.07 9.75
C VAL A 44 8.56 19.71 10.83
N TYR A 45 7.43 19.17 10.43
CA TYR A 45 6.51 18.50 11.33
C TYR A 45 6.46 17.03 10.98
N ASP A 46 7.17 16.22 11.74
CA ASP A 46 7.36 14.78 11.55
C ASP A 46 7.15 14.05 12.89
N PRO A 47 5.89 13.95 13.35
CA PRO A 47 5.57 13.39 14.67
C PRO A 47 5.87 11.90 14.79
N GLN A 48 6.02 11.19 13.68
CA GLN A 48 6.21 9.74 13.61
C GLN A 48 7.58 9.34 13.06
N HIS A 49 8.51 10.28 12.97
CA HIS A 49 9.89 10.03 12.49
C HIS A 49 9.98 9.39 11.09
N LEU A 50 9.03 9.72 10.20
CA LEU A 50 8.97 9.21 8.82
C LEU A 50 10.20 9.64 7.99
N LEU A 51 10.68 10.87 8.21
CA LEU A 51 11.73 11.49 7.39
C LEU A 51 13.15 11.18 7.88
N ARG A 52 13.29 10.41 8.96
CA ARG A 52 14.59 10.01 9.50
C ARG A 52 15.39 9.23 8.46
N GLY A 53 16.72 9.53 8.38
CA GLY A 53 17.62 8.92 7.39
C GLY A 53 17.72 9.68 6.07
N HIS A 54 16.94 10.76 5.89
CA HIS A 54 16.96 11.61 4.71
C HIS A 54 17.54 13.02 4.97
N GLU A 55 18.14 13.24 6.13
CA GLU A 55 18.61 14.55 6.64
C GLU A 55 19.56 15.23 5.66
N LEU A 56 20.54 14.49 5.13
CA LEU A 56 21.51 15.01 4.17
C LEU A 56 20.84 15.51 2.90
N ARG A 57 19.84 14.78 2.42
CA ARG A 57 19.10 15.16 1.21
C ARG A 57 18.28 16.42 1.40
N PHE A 58 17.64 16.56 2.56
CA PHE A 58 16.88 17.77 2.89
C PHE A 58 17.79 18.97 3.13
N LYS A 59 18.96 18.75 3.71
CA LYS A 59 19.98 19.79 3.85
C LYS A 59 20.39 20.35 2.49
N GLU A 60 20.76 19.47 1.55
CA GLU A 60 21.14 19.86 0.18
C GLU A 60 20.02 20.65 -0.53
N LEU A 61 18.77 20.21 -0.40
CA LEU A 61 17.64 20.78 -1.12
C LEU A 61 17.16 22.12 -0.53
N TYR A 62 17.25 22.29 0.78
CA TYR A 62 16.53 23.37 1.48
C TYR A 62 17.42 24.29 2.31
N LEU A 63 18.59 23.85 2.75
CA LEU A 63 19.52 24.67 3.54
C LEU A 63 20.72 25.15 2.71
N ASP A 64 21.29 24.28 1.90
CA ASP A 64 22.46 24.60 1.07
C ASP A 64 22.05 25.22 -0.27
N SER A 65 20.75 25.26 -0.59
CA SER A 65 20.19 25.87 -1.78
C SER A 65 18.97 26.72 -1.43
N GLU A 66 18.88 27.90 -2.05
CA GLU A 66 17.68 28.76 -2.01
C GLU A 66 16.80 28.65 -3.28
N GLU A 67 17.12 27.73 -4.15
CA GLU A 67 16.36 27.55 -5.41
C GLU A 67 14.87 27.31 -5.17
N TRP A 68 14.54 26.58 -4.10
CA TRP A 68 13.14 26.31 -3.73
C TRP A 68 12.34 27.59 -3.42
N ARG A 69 13.00 28.69 -2.99
CA ARG A 69 12.36 29.98 -2.70
C ARG A 69 12.01 30.73 -3.99
N THR A 70 12.88 30.65 -4.99
CA THR A 70 12.81 31.42 -6.23
C THR A 70 12.28 30.62 -7.42
N ARG A 71 12.21 29.29 -7.29
CA ARG A 71 11.78 28.39 -8.36
C ARG A 71 10.37 28.73 -8.84
N ALA A 72 10.24 28.94 -10.13
CA ALA A 72 8.92 29.05 -10.74
C ALA A 72 8.15 27.73 -10.60
N PRO A 73 6.87 27.78 -10.20
CA PRO A 73 6.07 26.58 -10.08
C PRO A 73 6.02 25.84 -11.42
N ALA A 74 6.08 24.51 -11.36
CA ALA A 74 5.92 23.67 -12.55
C ALA A 74 4.54 23.95 -13.17
N ALA A 75 4.49 24.21 -14.47
CA ALA A 75 3.23 24.35 -15.19
C ALA A 75 2.53 22.96 -15.21
N SER A 76 1.63 22.74 -14.27
CA SER A 76 0.81 21.53 -14.25
C SER A 76 -0.32 21.67 -15.27
N ARG A 77 -0.48 20.67 -16.15
CA ARG A 77 -1.63 20.56 -17.04
C ARG A 77 -2.96 20.32 -16.31
N LEU A 78 -2.91 20.02 -15.03
CA LEU A 78 -4.04 19.62 -14.18
C LEU A 78 -4.11 20.48 -12.91
N GLN A 79 -4.13 21.81 -13.04
CA GLN A 79 -4.44 22.67 -11.89
C GLN A 79 -5.92 22.56 -11.52
N LYS A 80 -6.28 21.52 -10.77
CA LYS A 80 -7.63 21.41 -10.19
C LYS A 80 -7.88 22.47 -9.13
N HIS A 81 -6.84 22.81 -8.38
CA HIS A 81 -6.86 23.83 -7.35
C HIS A 81 -6.03 25.02 -7.81
N GLY A 82 -6.65 25.98 -8.49
CA GLY A 82 -6.01 27.11 -9.19
C GLY A 82 -5.16 28.04 -8.32
N HIS A 83 -5.12 27.85 -7.00
CA HIS A 83 -4.28 28.57 -6.05
C HIS A 83 -3.08 27.75 -5.54
N ILE A 84 -3.01 26.45 -5.89
CA ILE A 84 -1.86 25.59 -5.60
C ILE A 84 -1.09 25.36 -6.92
N ASN A 85 0.17 25.72 -6.89
CA ASN A 85 1.11 25.44 -7.97
C ASN A 85 1.97 24.26 -7.51
N PRO A 86 1.77 23.06 -8.10
CA PRO A 86 2.51 21.88 -7.70
C PRO A 86 4.01 22.03 -7.96
N GLU A 87 4.80 21.55 -7.03
CA GLU A 87 6.25 21.40 -7.15
C GLU A 87 6.59 19.99 -7.63
N LYS A 88 7.80 19.83 -8.17
CA LYS A 88 8.27 18.52 -8.57
C LYS A 88 8.42 17.62 -7.34
N ASN A 89 7.84 16.43 -7.40
CA ASN A 89 7.98 15.44 -6.34
C ASN A 89 9.46 15.10 -6.09
N ILE A 90 9.82 15.01 -4.83
CA ILE A 90 11.13 14.52 -4.41
C ILE A 90 11.06 12.99 -4.44
N GLY A 91 11.89 12.37 -5.27
CA GLY A 91 12.02 10.92 -5.28
C GLY A 91 12.88 10.47 -4.09
N LEU A 92 12.22 10.00 -3.04
CA LEU A 92 12.86 9.34 -1.90
C LEU A 92 12.46 7.87 -1.89
N ALA A 93 13.41 6.99 -1.58
CA ALA A 93 13.14 5.56 -1.50
C ALA A 93 12.09 5.29 -0.41
N GLY A 94 11.04 4.56 -0.77
CA GLY A 94 9.97 4.20 0.16
C GLY A 94 8.94 5.30 0.48
N LEU A 95 9.05 6.51 -0.07
CA LEU A 95 8.16 7.61 0.24
C LEU A 95 7.43 8.14 -1.00
N ILE A 96 6.14 8.45 -0.84
CA ILE A 96 5.36 9.22 -1.81
C ILE A 96 5.30 10.66 -1.29
N SER A 97 5.53 11.64 -2.16
CA SER A 97 5.47 13.04 -1.81
C SER A 97 4.58 13.82 -2.75
N PHE A 98 3.97 14.87 -2.22
CA PHE A 98 3.34 15.92 -2.98
C PHE A 98 3.74 17.27 -2.41
N GLY A 99 4.14 18.20 -3.25
CA GLY A 99 4.53 19.53 -2.86
C GLY A 99 3.82 20.60 -3.68
N GLY A 100 3.71 21.78 -3.12
CA GLY A 100 3.09 22.89 -3.81
C GLY A 100 3.29 24.24 -3.12
N ARG A 101 2.92 25.29 -3.86
CA ARG A 101 2.85 26.67 -3.37
C ARG A 101 1.44 27.18 -3.51
N SER A 102 1.01 27.97 -2.56
CA SER A 102 -0.26 28.67 -2.63
C SER A 102 -0.13 30.14 -2.28
N ARG A 103 -1.22 30.90 -2.41
CA ARG A 103 -1.21 32.32 -2.03
C ARG A 103 -0.91 32.55 -0.56
N SER A 104 -1.35 31.64 0.32
CA SER A 104 -1.21 31.72 1.77
C SER A 104 0.02 31.01 2.30
N LEU A 105 0.52 30.01 1.56
CA LEU A 105 1.69 29.24 1.92
C LEU A 105 2.74 29.36 0.84
N PHE A 106 3.95 29.64 1.25
CA PHE A 106 5.06 29.80 0.33
C PHE A 106 5.52 28.45 -0.22
N TYR A 107 5.65 27.44 0.66
CA TYR A 107 6.09 26.11 0.29
C TYR A 107 5.46 25.05 1.21
N GLN A 108 5.11 23.91 0.63
CA GLN A 108 4.55 22.78 1.35
C GLN A 108 5.02 21.48 0.68
N MET A 109 5.26 20.46 1.47
CA MET A 109 5.56 19.14 0.96
C MET A 109 5.01 18.08 1.93
N TRP A 110 4.34 17.10 1.38
CA TRP A 110 3.82 15.97 2.13
C TRP A 110 4.52 14.71 1.71
N PHE A 111 4.81 13.89 2.68
CA PHE A 111 5.39 12.57 2.46
C PHE A 111 4.50 11.55 3.14
N THR A 112 4.35 10.40 2.52
CA THR A 112 3.73 9.23 3.13
C THR A 112 4.53 8.00 2.77
N GLU A 113 4.49 7.02 3.64
CA GLU A 113 5.20 5.78 3.46
C GLU A 113 4.73 5.03 2.21
N HIS A 114 5.69 4.59 1.39
CA HIS A 114 5.45 3.80 0.20
C HIS A 114 5.80 2.34 0.50
N HIS A 115 4.79 1.55 0.75
CA HIS A 115 4.97 0.12 0.91
C HIS A 115 5.47 -0.50 -0.42
N PRO A 116 6.47 -1.43 -0.41
CA PRO A 116 6.98 -2.06 -1.64
C PRO A 116 5.91 -2.72 -2.51
N ASP A 117 4.83 -3.18 -1.88
CA ASP A 117 3.68 -3.80 -2.57
C ASP A 117 2.55 -2.80 -2.88
N MET A 118 2.78 -1.50 -2.75
CA MET A 118 1.79 -0.49 -3.08
C MET A 118 1.50 -0.48 -4.58
N CYS A 119 0.23 -0.59 -4.92
CA CYS A 119 -0.26 -0.57 -6.30
C CYS A 119 -1.13 0.65 -6.61
N SER A 120 -1.33 1.54 -5.64
CA SER A 120 -2.21 2.70 -5.75
C SER A 120 -1.47 4.03 -5.64
N VAL A 121 -0.29 4.14 -6.24
CA VAL A 121 0.51 5.37 -6.18
C VAL A 121 -0.29 6.56 -6.69
N VAL A 122 -0.91 6.46 -7.87
CA VAL A 122 -1.68 7.56 -8.47
C VAL A 122 -2.87 8.01 -7.62
N PRO A 123 -3.75 7.12 -7.11
CA PRO A 123 -4.79 7.53 -6.16
C PRO A 123 -4.26 8.17 -4.88
N VAL A 124 -3.14 7.69 -4.35
CA VAL A 124 -2.52 8.26 -3.13
C VAL A 124 -1.95 9.66 -3.41
N GLU A 125 -1.25 9.88 -4.50
CA GLU A 125 -0.77 11.21 -4.91
C GLU A 125 -1.93 12.20 -5.05
N ARG A 126 -3.04 11.76 -5.65
CA ARG A 126 -4.25 12.57 -5.76
C ARG A 126 -4.82 12.94 -4.39
N TRP A 127 -4.78 12.04 -3.45
CA TRP A 127 -5.26 12.30 -2.10
C TRP A 127 -4.33 13.24 -1.33
N LEU A 128 -3.01 13.13 -1.50
CA LEU A 128 -2.04 14.10 -0.97
C LEU A 128 -2.26 15.51 -1.56
N GLU A 129 -2.64 15.62 -2.84
CA GLU A 129 -3.03 16.89 -3.46
C GLU A 129 -4.22 17.54 -2.74
N HIS A 130 -5.23 16.74 -2.37
CA HIS A 130 -6.34 17.23 -1.56
C HIS A 130 -5.92 17.66 -0.15
N ALA A 131 -4.99 16.95 0.47
CA ALA A 131 -4.44 17.36 1.76
C ALA A 131 -3.71 18.69 1.67
N ALA A 132 -2.91 18.90 0.62
CA ALA A 132 -2.25 20.18 0.34
C ALA A 132 -3.26 21.32 0.18
N TYR A 133 -4.34 21.05 -0.56
CA TYR A 133 -5.42 22.02 -0.73
C TYR A 133 -6.09 22.38 0.61
N ARG A 134 -6.44 21.38 1.42
CA ARG A 134 -7.09 21.59 2.71
C ARG A 134 -6.21 22.38 3.67
N LEU A 135 -4.95 21.99 3.82
CA LEU A 135 -4.00 22.72 4.67
C LEU A 135 -3.80 24.16 4.20
N SER A 136 -3.68 24.38 2.89
CA SER A 136 -3.56 25.71 2.31
C SER A 136 -4.79 26.59 2.63
N HIS A 137 -5.97 26.02 2.51
CA HIS A 137 -7.22 26.70 2.84
C HIS A 137 -7.29 27.05 4.33
N ASP A 138 -6.97 26.10 5.20
CA ASP A 138 -7.04 26.29 6.66
C ASP A 138 -6.04 27.33 7.13
N LEU A 139 -4.80 27.26 6.65
CA LEU A 139 -3.78 28.27 6.98
C LEU A 139 -4.08 29.65 6.38
N GLY A 140 -4.80 29.71 5.27
CA GLY A 140 -5.26 30.95 4.67
C GLY A 140 -6.49 31.57 5.35
N SER A 141 -7.15 30.81 6.23
CA SER A 141 -8.34 31.25 6.95
C SER A 141 -7.97 31.99 8.24
N SER A 142 -8.91 32.82 8.76
CA SER A 142 -8.75 33.38 10.08
C SER A 142 -8.92 32.29 11.15
N PRO A 143 -8.16 32.32 12.26
CA PRO A 143 -8.32 31.35 13.36
C PRO A 143 -9.74 31.28 13.90
N GLU A 144 -10.50 32.37 13.81
CA GLU A 144 -11.90 32.45 14.25
C GLU A 144 -12.87 31.62 13.42
N TRP A 145 -12.49 31.30 12.16
CA TRP A 145 -13.31 30.51 11.22
C TRP A 145 -12.80 29.06 11.05
N TYR A 146 -11.76 28.71 11.78
CA TYR A 146 -11.21 27.36 11.74
C TYR A 146 -12.15 26.37 12.42
N THR A 147 -12.53 25.34 11.70
CA THR A 147 -13.54 24.35 12.13
C THR A 147 -12.95 23.01 12.52
N ALA A 148 -11.63 22.80 12.35
CA ALA A 148 -10.93 21.53 12.59
C ALA A 148 -11.60 20.31 11.91
N ILE A 149 -12.15 20.49 10.71
CA ILE A 149 -12.84 19.42 9.97
C ILE A 149 -11.98 18.79 8.87
N SER A 150 -10.81 19.35 8.59
CA SER A 150 -9.97 18.90 7.48
C SER A 150 -9.45 17.48 7.67
N GLY A 151 -9.10 17.11 8.89
CA GLY A 151 -8.71 15.72 9.22
C GLY A 151 -9.85 14.73 8.97
N ASN A 152 -11.07 15.04 9.44
CA ASN A 152 -12.24 14.19 9.20
C ASN A 152 -12.55 14.08 7.70
N PHE A 153 -12.48 15.17 6.96
CA PHE A 153 -12.67 15.17 5.51
C PHE A 153 -11.64 14.26 4.82
N LEU A 154 -10.36 14.39 5.16
CA LEU A 154 -9.30 13.57 4.56
C LEU A 154 -9.48 12.09 4.87
N ARG A 155 -9.85 11.75 6.10
CA ARG A 155 -10.15 10.36 6.49
C ARG A 155 -11.25 9.75 5.63
N GLU A 156 -12.37 10.44 5.48
CA GLU A 156 -13.50 9.97 4.67
C GLU A 156 -13.14 9.93 3.19
N TYR A 157 -12.39 10.92 2.71
CA TYR A 157 -12.06 11.05 1.30
C TYR A 157 -11.10 9.96 0.80
N ALA A 158 -10.29 9.35 1.67
CA ALA A 158 -9.36 8.29 1.27
C ALA A 158 -10.07 7.13 0.54
N THR A 159 -11.29 6.78 0.97
CA THR A 159 -12.11 5.74 0.32
C THR A 159 -12.59 6.13 -1.08
N HIS A 160 -12.57 7.41 -1.42
CA HIS A 160 -13.00 7.95 -2.70
C HIS A 160 -11.86 8.20 -3.69
N ALA A 161 -10.61 8.16 -3.23
CA ALA A 161 -9.44 8.47 -4.06
C ALA A 161 -9.34 7.59 -5.33
N VAL A 162 -9.64 6.29 -5.21
CA VAL A 162 -9.67 5.35 -6.35
C VAL A 162 -10.74 5.75 -7.37
N ARG A 163 -11.94 6.04 -6.90
CA ARG A 163 -13.04 6.46 -7.76
C ARG A 163 -12.70 7.72 -8.53
N ASP A 164 -12.20 8.73 -7.84
CA ASP A 164 -11.93 10.03 -8.44
C ASP A 164 -10.79 9.95 -9.45
N CYS A 165 -9.80 9.09 -9.22
CA CYS A 165 -8.77 8.77 -10.18
C CYS A 165 -9.38 8.22 -11.49
N ILE A 166 -10.31 7.25 -11.38
CA ILE A 166 -11.00 6.66 -12.54
C ILE A 166 -11.90 7.67 -13.25
N VAL A 167 -12.66 8.47 -12.49
CA VAL A 167 -13.54 9.51 -13.06
C VAL A 167 -12.75 10.57 -13.83
N ASP A 168 -11.60 10.97 -13.30
CA ASP A 168 -10.74 11.94 -13.97
C ASP A 168 -10.21 11.43 -15.29
N GLU A 169 -9.71 10.19 -15.31
CA GLU A 169 -9.21 9.59 -16.55
C GLU A 169 -10.35 9.34 -17.55
N MET A 170 -11.50 8.87 -17.07
CA MET A 170 -12.70 8.71 -17.87
C MET A 170 -13.09 10.03 -18.56
N ASN A 171 -13.16 11.13 -17.81
CA ASN A 171 -13.51 12.44 -18.35
C ASN A 171 -12.45 12.96 -19.35
N ARG A 172 -11.18 12.62 -19.12
CA ARG A 172 -10.07 12.99 -20.01
C ARG A 172 -10.17 12.26 -21.35
N VAL A 173 -10.51 10.97 -21.36
CA VAL A 173 -10.52 10.14 -22.58
C VAL A 173 -11.87 10.20 -23.28
N LEU A 174 -12.97 10.03 -22.55
CA LEU A 174 -14.33 9.94 -23.12
C LEU A 174 -15.10 11.25 -23.11
N GLY A 175 -14.61 12.27 -22.38
CA GLY A 175 -15.33 13.53 -22.20
C GLY A 175 -16.40 13.48 -21.10
N TRP A 176 -17.04 14.63 -20.86
CA TRP A 176 -17.99 14.80 -19.77
C TRP A 176 -19.36 14.15 -19.99
N ASP A 177 -19.74 13.91 -21.24
CA ASP A 177 -21.05 13.40 -21.63
C ASP A 177 -21.12 11.88 -21.74
N THR A 178 -20.10 11.17 -21.25
CA THR A 178 -20.05 9.69 -21.31
C THR A 178 -21.21 9.06 -20.51
N PRO A 179 -21.86 8.00 -21.02
CA PRO A 179 -22.87 7.25 -20.30
C PRO A 179 -22.30 6.33 -19.22
N VAL A 180 -20.97 6.14 -19.16
CA VAL A 180 -20.32 5.28 -18.18
C VAL A 180 -20.57 5.80 -16.77
N ARG A 181 -20.96 4.90 -15.87
CA ARG A 181 -21.21 5.22 -14.46
C ARG A 181 -20.25 4.43 -13.59
N VAL A 182 -19.24 5.12 -13.06
CA VAL A 182 -18.14 4.48 -12.30
C VAL A 182 -18.64 3.82 -11.01
N TYR A 183 -19.56 4.46 -10.27
CA TYR A 183 -20.07 3.91 -9.01
C TYR A 183 -20.67 2.50 -9.15
N PRO A 184 -21.66 2.25 -10.02
CA PRO A 184 -22.23 0.91 -10.17
C PRO A 184 -21.19 -0.13 -10.58
N ILE A 185 -20.20 0.28 -11.38
CA ILE A 185 -19.11 -0.61 -11.79
C ILE A 185 -18.25 -1.02 -10.56
N LEU A 186 -17.84 -0.06 -9.75
CA LEU A 186 -17.03 -0.33 -8.56
C LEU A 186 -17.81 -1.17 -7.54
N ASP A 187 -19.10 -0.86 -7.33
CA ASP A 187 -19.97 -1.64 -6.45
C ASP A 187 -20.12 -3.08 -6.93
N ALA A 188 -20.25 -3.28 -8.24
CA ALA A 188 -20.34 -4.63 -8.82
C ALA A 188 -19.02 -5.40 -8.62
N ILE A 189 -17.87 -4.78 -8.84
CA ILE A 189 -16.56 -5.42 -8.60
C ILE A 189 -16.47 -5.88 -7.15
N LEU A 190 -16.78 -5.00 -6.20
CA LEU A 190 -16.74 -5.34 -4.78
C LEU A 190 -17.78 -6.39 -4.39
N GLY A 191 -18.99 -6.34 -4.99
CA GLY A 191 -20.04 -7.33 -4.80
C GLY A 191 -19.64 -8.72 -5.31
N ILE A 192 -19.07 -8.80 -6.50
CA ILE A 192 -18.54 -10.06 -7.07
C ILE A 192 -17.41 -10.61 -6.22
N SER A 193 -16.49 -9.75 -5.74
CA SER A 193 -15.35 -10.17 -4.91
C SER A 193 -15.76 -10.84 -3.59
N ARG A 194 -16.92 -10.46 -3.02
CA ARG A 194 -17.51 -11.08 -1.81
C ARG A 194 -18.28 -12.37 -2.08
N THR A 195 -18.62 -12.60 -3.34
CA THR A 195 -19.51 -13.72 -3.68
C THR A 195 -18.75 -15.03 -3.77
N ARG A 196 -19.07 -15.95 -2.85
CA ARG A 196 -18.60 -17.35 -2.88
C ARG A 196 -19.71 -18.24 -3.40
N GLU A 197 -19.32 -19.27 -4.13
CA GLU A 197 -20.22 -20.34 -4.53
C GLU A 197 -19.47 -21.68 -4.44
N GLU A 198 -20.06 -22.63 -3.75
CA GLU A 198 -19.44 -23.93 -3.50
C GLU A 198 -18.03 -23.83 -2.87
N GLY A 199 -17.82 -22.80 -2.03
CA GLY A 199 -16.54 -22.54 -1.38
C GLY A 199 -15.50 -21.85 -2.25
N SER A 200 -15.75 -21.61 -3.55
CA SER A 200 -14.82 -21.00 -4.47
C SER A 200 -15.06 -19.52 -4.69
N TRP A 201 -14.00 -18.76 -4.88
CA TRP A 201 -14.02 -17.33 -5.18
C TRP A 201 -14.09 -17.06 -6.70
N ALA A 202 -14.41 -15.81 -7.06
CA ALA A 202 -14.32 -15.36 -8.45
C ALA A 202 -12.88 -15.44 -8.98
N ARG A 203 -12.73 -15.84 -10.25
CA ARG A 203 -11.47 -15.86 -10.98
C ARG A 203 -11.71 -15.50 -12.44
N GLY A 204 -10.80 -14.75 -13.04
CA GLY A 204 -10.90 -14.28 -14.41
C GLY A 204 -11.00 -12.76 -14.50
N GLU A 205 -10.95 -12.21 -15.71
CA GLU A 205 -10.98 -10.78 -15.95
C GLU A 205 -12.36 -10.31 -16.44
N LEU A 206 -12.88 -9.24 -15.81
CA LEU A 206 -14.08 -8.52 -16.21
C LEU A 206 -13.70 -7.14 -16.69
N MET A 207 -13.98 -6.84 -17.94
CA MET A 207 -13.69 -5.56 -18.58
C MET A 207 -14.99 -4.76 -18.77
N PHE A 208 -14.97 -3.52 -18.32
CA PHE A 208 -16.05 -2.56 -18.52
C PHE A 208 -15.64 -1.57 -19.59
N VAL A 209 -16.51 -1.38 -20.58
CA VAL A 209 -16.25 -0.50 -21.73
C VAL A 209 -17.47 0.39 -22.00
N GLU A 210 -17.24 1.51 -22.65
CA GLU A 210 -18.32 2.36 -23.13
C GLU A 210 -19.10 1.66 -24.24
N THR A 211 -20.42 1.88 -24.31
CA THR A 211 -21.30 1.25 -25.32
C THR A 211 -20.83 1.51 -26.75
N SER A 212 -20.34 2.71 -27.05
CA SER A 212 -19.81 3.05 -28.36
C SER A 212 -18.53 2.28 -28.76
N ALA A 213 -17.76 1.83 -27.76
CA ALA A 213 -16.56 1.03 -27.98
C ALA A 213 -16.89 -0.45 -28.24
N LEU A 214 -18.06 -0.93 -27.82
CA LEU A 214 -18.49 -2.32 -28.05
C LEU A 214 -18.57 -2.69 -29.55
N GLU A 215 -19.01 -1.78 -30.38
CA GLU A 215 -19.11 -1.98 -31.85
C GLU A 215 -17.74 -2.25 -32.52
N ARG A 216 -16.66 -1.78 -31.88
CA ARG A 216 -15.28 -1.93 -32.38
C ARG A 216 -14.53 -3.08 -31.73
N LEU A 217 -15.12 -3.69 -30.68
CA LEU A 217 -14.47 -4.73 -29.91
C LEU A 217 -14.72 -6.08 -30.60
N ALA A 218 -13.63 -6.85 -30.81
CA ALA A 218 -13.73 -8.22 -31.33
C ALA A 218 -14.26 -9.16 -30.25
N LEU A 219 -15.57 -9.46 -30.26
CA LEU A 219 -16.18 -10.44 -29.37
C LEU A 219 -16.04 -11.85 -29.96
N VAL A 220 -15.51 -12.76 -29.18
CA VAL A 220 -15.45 -14.20 -29.50
C VAL A 220 -16.83 -14.84 -29.32
N ALA A 221 -17.58 -14.36 -28.33
CA ALA A 221 -18.96 -14.74 -28.07
C ALA A 221 -19.74 -13.51 -27.65
N GLU A 222 -20.88 -13.25 -28.29
CA GLU A 222 -21.79 -12.18 -27.96
C GLU A 222 -23.10 -12.75 -27.41
N PHE A 223 -23.63 -12.17 -26.35
CA PHE A 223 -24.92 -12.56 -25.77
C PHE A 223 -26.05 -11.73 -26.39
N PRO A 224 -27.15 -12.40 -26.82
CA PRO A 224 -28.34 -11.67 -27.29
C PRO A 224 -28.83 -10.66 -26.24
N GLU A 225 -29.20 -9.47 -26.67
CA GLU A 225 -29.55 -8.37 -25.77
C GLU A 225 -30.59 -8.75 -24.72
N ALA A 226 -31.60 -9.52 -25.13
CA ALA A 226 -32.69 -10.00 -24.25
C ALA A 226 -32.22 -11.05 -23.21
N GLU A 227 -31.03 -11.65 -23.41
CA GLU A 227 -30.49 -12.71 -22.54
C GLU A 227 -29.25 -12.27 -21.78
N ARG A 228 -28.82 -11.01 -21.92
CA ARG A 228 -27.65 -10.47 -21.24
C ARG A 228 -27.83 -10.51 -19.73
N PRO A 229 -26.94 -11.18 -18.99
CA PRO A 229 -27.01 -11.20 -17.54
C PRO A 229 -26.83 -9.79 -16.96
N ALA A 230 -27.68 -9.39 -16.04
CA ALA A 230 -27.53 -8.14 -15.33
C ALA A 230 -26.26 -8.16 -14.47
N LEU A 231 -25.53 -7.06 -14.46
CA LEU A 231 -24.28 -6.91 -13.70
C LEU A 231 -24.52 -7.08 -12.19
N GLU A 232 -25.67 -6.67 -11.67
CA GLU A 232 -26.06 -6.80 -10.27
C GLU A 232 -26.28 -8.27 -9.83
N ASN A 233 -26.43 -9.19 -10.77
CA ASN A 233 -26.49 -10.62 -10.46
C ASN A 233 -25.09 -11.21 -10.25
N PHE A 234 -24.43 -10.81 -9.16
CA PHE A 234 -23.06 -11.16 -8.86
C PHE A 234 -22.75 -12.66 -8.90
N LYS A 235 -23.72 -13.51 -8.50
CA LYS A 235 -23.57 -14.96 -8.57
C LYS A 235 -23.48 -15.46 -10.02
N HIS A 236 -24.31 -14.93 -10.90
CA HIS A 236 -24.29 -15.30 -12.31
C HIS A 236 -23.01 -14.80 -12.99
N VAL A 237 -22.66 -13.53 -12.78
CA VAL A 237 -21.41 -12.95 -13.32
C VAL A 237 -20.19 -13.74 -12.86
N ARG A 238 -20.13 -14.11 -11.57
CA ARG A 238 -19.05 -14.95 -11.05
C ARG A 238 -18.96 -16.30 -11.78
N LYS A 239 -20.08 -16.94 -12.10
CA LYS A 239 -20.06 -18.20 -12.89
C LYS A 239 -19.52 -17.98 -14.30
N LEU A 240 -19.92 -16.89 -14.95
CA LEU A 240 -19.43 -16.54 -16.28
C LEU A 240 -17.93 -16.25 -16.32
N LEU A 241 -17.38 -15.69 -15.24
CA LEU A 241 -15.92 -15.45 -15.12
C LEU A 241 -15.09 -16.75 -15.24
N LEU A 242 -15.64 -17.90 -14.87
CA LEU A 242 -14.94 -19.19 -15.05
C LEU A 242 -14.66 -19.51 -16.53
N ALA A 243 -15.46 -18.97 -17.46
CA ALA A 243 -15.24 -19.17 -18.90
C ALA A 243 -13.98 -18.44 -19.42
N VAL A 244 -13.46 -17.49 -18.66
CA VAL A 244 -12.27 -16.70 -19.01
C VAL A 244 -11.12 -16.94 -18.05
N GLU A 245 -11.30 -17.78 -17.03
CA GLU A 245 -10.24 -18.16 -16.10
C GLU A 245 -9.05 -18.78 -16.86
N ASN A 246 -7.83 -18.41 -16.48
CA ASN A 246 -6.58 -18.90 -17.06
C ASN A 246 -6.44 -18.67 -18.57
N SER A 247 -7.08 -17.67 -19.12
CA SER A 247 -6.98 -17.29 -20.53
C SER A 247 -6.72 -15.78 -20.67
N GLN A 248 -6.32 -15.35 -21.87
CA GLN A 248 -6.22 -13.92 -22.19
C GLN A 248 -7.59 -13.29 -22.50
N ARG A 249 -8.65 -14.08 -22.51
CA ARG A 249 -10.02 -13.62 -22.78
C ARG A 249 -10.54 -12.83 -21.58
N LYS A 250 -11.45 -11.90 -21.88
CA LYS A 250 -12.11 -11.09 -20.86
C LYS A 250 -13.61 -11.17 -21.01
N LEU A 251 -14.32 -11.31 -19.90
CA LEU A 251 -15.74 -11.06 -19.85
C LEU A 251 -16.01 -9.56 -20.03
N VAL A 252 -16.92 -9.18 -20.88
CA VAL A 252 -17.17 -7.77 -21.25
C VAL A 252 -18.52 -7.30 -20.72
N SER A 253 -18.54 -6.12 -20.14
CA SER A 253 -19.73 -5.44 -19.63
C SER A 253 -19.81 -4.00 -20.15
N ASP A 254 -21.05 -3.53 -20.40
CA ASP A 254 -21.38 -2.14 -20.68
C ASP A 254 -21.59 -1.29 -19.41
N GLY A 255 -21.34 -1.87 -18.23
CA GLY A 255 -21.60 -1.27 -16.93
C GLY A 255 -23.02 -1.54 -16.38
N ARG A 256 -23.88 -2.24 -17.13
CA ARG A 256 -25.24 -2.65 -16.72
C ARG A 256 -25.46 -4.15 -16.86
N SER A 257 -24.93 -4.72 -17.91
CA SER A 257 -25.09 -6.14 -18.26
C SER A 257 -23.78 -6.71 -18.79
N ILE A 258 -23.70 -8.03 -18.82
CA ILE A 258 -22.61 -8.76 -19.48
C ILE A 258 -22.97 -8.93 -20.95
N VAL A 259 -22.13 -8.36 -21.82
CA VAL A 259 -22.37 -8.33 -23.27
C VAL A 259 -21.81 -9.58 -23.96
N GLY A 260 -20.67 -10.08 -23.48
CA GLY A 260 -20.03 -11.23 -24.13
C GLY A 260 -18.61 -11.47 -23.64
N ILE A 261 -17.82 -12.16 -24.46
CA ILE A 261 -16.44 -12.50 -24.20
C ILE A 261 -15.57 -11.94 -25.32
N SER A 262 -14.53 -11.15 -24.97
CA SER A 262 -13.55 -10.62 -25.93
C SER A 262 -12.29 -11.49 -26.00
N ASN A 263 -11.51 -11.25 -27.05
CA ASN A 263 -10.22 -11.91 -27.27
C ASN A 263 -9.06 -11.27 -26.47
N GLY A 264 -9.35 -10.23 -25.69
CA GLY A 264 -8.38 -9.56 -24.83
C GLY A 264 -7.90 -8.20 -25.35
N ASP A 265 -8.32 -7.79 -26.56
CA ASP A 265 -8.02 -6.46 -27.06
C ASP A 265 -8.60 -5.36 -26.15
N LEU A 266 -7.83 -4.30 -25.90
CA LEU A 266 -8.21 -3.21 -25.04
C LEU A 266 -8.65 -1.98 -25.87
N PRO A 267 -9.83 -1.41 -25.61
CA PRO A 267 -10.22 -0.14 -26.16
C PRO A 267 -9.42 1.01 -25.51
N GLU A 268 -9.54 2.22 -26.05
CA GLU A 268 -8.85 3.42 -25.56
C GLU A 268 -9.15 3.71 -24.08
N PHE A 269 -10.36 3.40 -23.62
CA PHE A 269 -10.75 3.45 -22.22
C PHE A 269 -11.41 2.15 -21.79
N SER A 270 -10.93 1.55 -20.73
CA SER A 270 -11.53 0.37 -20.09
C SER A 270 -11.19 0.32 -18.61
N ILE A 271 -12.16 -0.15 -17.80
CA ILE A 271 -11.94 -0.52 -16.41
C ILE A 271 -11.88 -2.05 -16.35
N ILE A 272 -10.82 -2.61 -15.81
CA ILE A 272 -10.61 -4.06 -15.77
C ILE A 272 -10.49 -4.51 -14.32
N ALA A 273 -11.34 -5.45 -13.93
CA ALA A 273 -11.24 -6.15 -12.66
C ALA A 273 -10.69 -7.57 -12.89
N ASP A 274 -9.48 -7.80 -12.41
CA ASP A 274 -8.79 -9.09 -12.48
C ASP A 274 -9.01 -9.84 -11.15
N PHE A 275 -9.91 -10.82 -11.16
CA PHE A 275 -10.26 -11.63 -9.99
C PHE A 275 -9.31 -12.83 -9.88
N ARG A 276 -8.61 -12.93 -8.76
CA ARG A 276 -7.61 -13.99 -8.47
C ARG A 276 -7.96 -14.84 -7.26
N GLY A 277 -9.23 -15.09 -7.05
CA GLY A 277 -9.71 -15.81 -5.89
C GLY A 277 -10.09 -14.86 -4.76
N GLY A 278 -9.46 -14.95 -3.58
CA GLY A 278 -9.79 -14.09 -2.43
C GLY A 278 -9.44 -12.61 -2.61
N HIS A 279 -8.67 -12.26 -3.63
CA HIS A 279 -8.24 -10.89 -3.94
C HIS A 279 -8.33 -10.64 -5.45
N GLY A 280 -8.13 -9.39 -5.85
CA GLY A 280 -8.04 -9.01 -7.25
C GLY A 280 -7.41 -7.65 -7.44
N PHE A 281 -7.27 -7.25 -8.71
CA PHE A 281 -6.66 -5.99 -9.10
C PHE A 281 -7.61 -5.18 -9.96
N LEU A 282 -7.65 -3.90 -9.71
CA LEU A 282 -8.35 -2.93 -10.54
C LEU A 282 -7.35 -2.21 -11.43
N ARG A 283 -7.56 -2.30 -12.73
CA ARG A 283 -6.76 -1.61 -13.72
C ARG A 283 -7.63 -0.61 -14.48
N LEU A 284 -7.00 0.46 -14.89
CA LEU A 284 -7.56 1.42 -15.82
C LEU A 284 -6.74 1.34 -17.10
N ASN A 285 -7.36 0.87 -18.17
CA ASN A 285 -6.66 0.39 -19.35
C ASN A 285 -5.69 -0.75 -18.97
N ASP A 286 -4.39 -0.55 -19.06
CA ASP A 286 -3.39 -1.51 -18.60
C ASP A 286 -2.66 -1.08 -17.32
N GLU A 287 -3.01 0.11 -16.80
CA GLU A 287 -2.37 0.68 -15.62
C GLU A 287 -3.05 0.21 -14.33
N LEU A 288 -2.26 -0.31 -13.39
CA LEU A 288 -2.74 -0.78 -12.10
C LEU A 288 -3.12 0.41 -11.20
N ILE A 289 -4.37 0.42 -10.72
CA ILE A 289 -4.91 1.50 -9.90
C ILE A 289 -4.96 1.12 -8.41
N CYS A 290 -5.41 -0.08 -8.10
CA CYS A 290 -5.45 -0.60 -6.74
C CYS A 290 -5.72 -2.10 -6.74
N SER A 291 -5.66 -2.70 -5.57
CA SER A 291 -6.18 -4.04 -5.33
C SER A 291 -7.57 -4.00 -4.68
N PHE A 292 -8.24 -5.14 -4.63
CA PHE A 292 -9.45 -5.31 -3.83
C PHE A 292 -9.44 -6.68 -3.14
N PHE A 293 -9.98 -6.70 -1.93
CA PHE A 293 -10.07 -7.90 -1.11
C PHE A 293 -11.32 -7.83 -0.24
N ASP A 294 -12.07 -8.90 -0.16
CA ASP A 294 -13.29 -9.04 0.67
C ASP A 294 -14.22 -7.81 0.60
N GLY A 295 -14.44 -7.32 -0.63
CA GLY A 295 -15.34 -6.22 -0.91
C GLY A 295 -14.83 -4.83 -0.51
N ASN A 296 -13.54 -4.65 -0.35
CA ASN A 296 -12.92 -3.35 -0.11
C ASN A 296 -11.77 -3.11 -1.08
N PHE A 297 -11.60 -1.88 -1.52
CA PHE A 297 -10.39 -1.48 -2.22
C PHE A 297 -9.24 -1.32 -1.24
N LYS A 298 -8.03 -1.66 -1.70
CA LYS A 298 -6.78 -1.58 -0.93
C LYS A 298 -5.68 -1.00 -1.78
N SER A 299 -4.76 -0.29 -1.16
CA SER A 299 -3.60 0.30 -1.84
C SER A 299 -2.49 -0.71 -2.11
N THR A 300 -2.45 -1.79 -1.38
CA THR A 300 -1.43 -2.83 -1.50
C THR A 300 -1.96 -4.05 -2.23
N ILE A 301 -1.06 -4.78 -2.86
CA ILE A 301 -1.35 -6.07 -3.45
C ILE A 301 -1.74 -7.01 -2.31
N GLY A 302 -2.99 -7.23 -2.01
CA GLY A 302 -3.61 -7.98 -0.90
C GLY A 302 -2.93 -9.29 -0.45
N ARG A 303 -1.61 -9.26 -0.35
CA ARG A 303 -0.73 -10.27 0.19
C ARG A 303 -0.74 -10.16 1.71
N ALA A 304 -0.23 -11.16 2.36
CA ALA A 304 -0.16 -11.23 3.80
C ALA A 304 0.23 -9.89 4.44
N LYS A 305 -0.42 -9.56 5.52
CA LYS A 305 -0.08 -8.38 6.32
C LYS A 305 1.29 -8.61 6.97
N LEU A 306 2.36 -8.19 6.29
CA LEU A 306 3.74 -8.27 6.77
C LEU A 306 4.24 -6.93 7.32
N VAL A 307 3.32 -6.04 7.69
CA VAL A 307 3.65 -4.71 8.24
C VAL A 307 4.57 -4.84 9.45
N GLN A 308 4.32 -5.81 10.32
CA GLN A 308 5.18 -6.07 11.47
C GLN A 308 6.60 -6.47 11.08
N VAL A 309 6.75 -7.21 9.98
CA VAL A 309 8.09 -7.54 9.45
C VAL A 309 8.78 -6.29 8.95
N GLU A 310 8.06 -5.44 8.23
CA GLU A 310 8.61 -4.20 7.68
C GLU A 310 9.02 -3.24 8.81
N GLU A 311 8.17 -3.03 9.80
CA GLU A 311 8.46 -2.19 10.98
C GLU A 311 9.71 -2.67 11.70
N LEU A 312 9.81 -3.96 11.99
CA LEU A 312 10.98 -4.52 12.66
C LEU A 312 12.26 -4.43 11.82
N LEU A 313 12.15 -4.54 10.49
CA LEU A 313 13.28 -4.37 9.61
C LEU A 313 13.75 -2.91 9.54
N LEU A 314 12.83 -1.95 9.63
CA LEU A 314 13.14 -0.52 9.69
C LEU A 314 13.76 -0.12 11.04
N GLU A 315 13.39 -0.79 12.13
CA GLU A 315 13.96 -0.59 13.47
C GLU A 315 15.31 -1.32 13.67
N SER A 316 15.66 -2.23 12.75
CA SER A 316 16.92 -2.98 12.83
C SER A 316 18.13 -2.15 12.39
N ASP A 317 19.33 -2.64 12.69
CA ASP A 317 20.60 -2.03 12.27
C ASP A 317 20.91 -2.19 10.76
N LEU A 318 19.96 -2.71 9.97
CA LEU A 318 20.08 -2.82 8.51
C LEU A 318 19.95 -1.44 7.86
N ASP A 319 20.69 -1.22 6.79
CA ASP A 319 20.49 -0.05 5.95
C ASP A 319 19.14 -0.13 5.23
N SER A 320 18.59 1.00 4.82
CA SER A 320 17.26 1.09 4.18
C SER A 320 17.14 0.22 2.92
N GLU A 321 18.22 0.08 2.14
CA GLU A 321 18.26 -0.78 0.96
C GLU A 321 18.17 -2.26 1.35
N GLY A 322 18.96 -2.67 2.34
CA GLY A 322 18.97 -4.04 2.86
C GLY A 322 17.66 -4.45 3.50
N SER A 323 17.04 -3.56 4.27
CA SER A 323 15.70 -3.77 4.85
C SER A 323 14.64 -3.98 3.77
N GLY A 324 14.62 -3.12 2.74
CA GLY A 324 13.69 -3.23 1.62
C GLY A 324 13.92 -4.48 0.75
N GLU A 325 15.17 -4.91 0.57
CA GLU A 325 15.49 -6.16 -0.15
C GLU A 325 15.04 -7.39 0.64
N LEU A 326 15.35 -7.45 1.94
CA LEU A 326 14.95 -8.57 2.80
C LEU A 326 13.44 -8.67 2.91
N PHE A 327 12.74 -7.53 3.05
CA PHE A 327 11.29 -7.50 3.03
C PHE A 327 10.71 -8.09 1.74
N ARG A 328 11.24 -7.69 0.56
CA ARG A 328 10.79 -8.22 -0.74
C ARG A 328 10.99 -9.74 -0.85
N ILE A 329 12.11 -10.26 -0.35
CA ILE A 329 12.39 -11.70 -0.30
C ILE A 329 11.35 -12.43 0.56
N VAL A 330 11.08 -11.93 1.76
CA VAL A 330 10.10 -12.51 2.68
C VAL A 330 8.69 -12.46 2.08
N ALA A 331 8.29 -11.32 1.52
CA ALA A 331 6.99 -11.14 0.89
C ALA A 331 6.78 -12.09 -0.30
N ASP A 332 7.82 -12.33 -1.08
CA ASP A 332 7.79 -13.25 -2.21
C ASP A 332 7.63 -14.72 -1.76
N LEU A 333 8.37 -15.14 -0.75
CA LEU A 333 8.27 -16.50 -0.18
C LEU A 333 6.90 -16.75 0.45
N VAL A 334 6.39 -15.78 1.22
CA VAL A 334 5.05 -15.84 1.82
C VAL A 334 3.98 -15.91 0.75
N HIS A 335 4.07 -15.05 -0.27
CA HIS A 335 3.12 -15.08 -1.38
C HIS A 335 3.13 -16.40 -2.14
N SER A 336 4.31 -16.94 -2.42
CA SER A 336 4.43 -18.26 -3.05
C SER A 336 3.72 -19.35 -2.25
N ALA A 337 3.87 -19.33 -0.93
CA ALA A 337 3.21 -20.27 -0.03
C ALA A 337 1.68 -20.11 -0.05
N GLU A 338 1.18 -18.88 -0.03
CA GLU A 338 -0.27 -18.59 -0.10
C GLU A 338 -0.88 -19.03 -1.42
N VAL A 339 -0.22 -18.73 -2.56
CA VAL A 339 -0.70 -19.12 -3.91
C VAL A 339 -0.80 -20.64 -4.03
N HIS A 340 0.21 -21.35 -3.55
CA HIS A 340 0.26 -22.82 -3.62
C HIS A 340 -0.49 -23.48 -2.46
N LYS A 341 -1.09 -22.70 -1.54
CA LYS A 341 -1.87 -23.19 -0.39
C LYS A 341 -1.11 -24.20 0.48
N HIS A 342 0.17 -23.98 0.67
CA HIS A 342 0.97 -24.78 1.60
C HIS A 342 1.41 -23.93 2.81
N GLY A 343 1.50 -24.58 3.95
CA GLY A 343 2.03 -23.92 5.14
C GLY A 343 3.56 -23.90 5.08
N THR A 344 4.16 -22.76 5.40
CA THR A 344 5.60 -22.62 5.56
C THR A 344 5.94 -21.78 6.78
N THR A 345 7.18 -21.87 7.23
CA THR A 345 7.69 -21.08 8.36
C THR A 345 9.02 -20.47 7.95
N LEU A 346 9.17 -19.16 8.16
CA LEU A 346 10.40 -18.42 7.87
C LEU A 346 10.96 -17.91 9.20
N VAL A 347 12.24 -18.14 9.46
CA VAL A 347 12.99 -17.53 10.56
C VAL A 347 13.84 -16.43 9.97
N LEU A 348 13.66 -15.21 10.44
CA LEU A 348 14.48 -14.05 10.09
C LEU A 348 15.47 -13.80 11.23
N ASP A 349 16.73 -13.93 10.92
CA ASP A 349 17.84 -13.76 11.85
C ASP A 349 18.61 -12.49 11.50
N LEU A 350 18.39 -11.44 12.25
CA LEU A 350 19.00 -10.13 12.03
C LEU A 350 20.34 -9.97 12.79
N ASN A 351 20.81 -11.03 13.45
CA ASN A 351 22.08 -10.97 14.15
C ASN A 351 23.26 -10.94 13.17
N GLU A 352 24.33 -10.24 13.51
CA GLU A 352 25.57 -10.22 12.71
C GLU A 352 26.09 -11.63 12.38
N LYS A 353 25.92 -12.57 13.31
CA LYS A 353 26.28 -13.97 13.13
C LYS A 353 25.04 -14.83 13.27
N PRO A 354 24.63 -15.52 12.20
CA PRO A 354 23.43 -16.35 12.24
C PRO A 354 23.45 -17.38 13.36
N VAL A 355 22.34 -17.45 14.08
CA VAL A 355 22.15 -18.41 15.18
C VAL A 355 22.15 -19.84 14.62
N LYS A 356 22.68 -20.76 15.38
CA LYS A 356 22.64 -22.19 15.02
C LYS A 356 21.27 -22.77 15.31
N ILE A 357 20.50 -23.07 14.26
CA ILE A 357 19.21 -23.76 14.37
C ILE A 357 19.38 -25.22 13.93
N SER A 358 18.75 -26.14 14.64
CA SER A 358 18.75 -27.56 14.26
C SER A 358 18.02 -27.76 12.95
N GLY A 359 18.60 -28.46 11.98
CA GLY A 359 18.04 -28.66 10.64
C GLY A 359 19.11 -28.85 9.59
N GLN A 360 18.77 -28.68 8.33
CA GLN A 360 19.69 -28.78 7.22
C GLN A 360 20.38 -27.42 7.00
N ARG A 361 21.61 -27.33 7.43
CA ARG A 361 22.41 -26.12 7.26
C ARG A 361 23.12 -26.11 5.91
N LEU A 362 23.15 -24.97 5.23
CA LEU A 362 23.86 -24.80 3.98
C LEU A 362 25.32 -24.38 4.23
N LYS A 363 26.24 -25.06 3.55
CA LYS A 363 27.68 -24.76 3.68
C LYS A 363 28.02 -23.40 3.07
N ASP A 364 27.45 -23.15 1.89
CA ASP A 364 27.59 -21.91 1.14
C ASP A 364 26.18 -21.31 0.97
N PRO A 365 25.74 -20.42 1.87
CA PRO A 365 24.40 -19.85 1.81
C PRO A 365 24.17 -19.05 0.53
N PRO A 366 23.18 -19.44 -0.33
CA PRO A 366 22.89 -18.73 -1.56
C PRO A 366 22.32 -17.34 -1.27
N ASP A 367 22.65 -16.39 -2.12
CA ASP A 367 22.16 -15.03 -2.09
C ASP A 367 20.74 -14.97 -2.71
N LEU A 368 19.76 -14.58 -1.92
CA LEU A 368 18.34 -14.57 -2.33
C LEU A 368 17.96 -13.38 -3.22
N ARG A 369 18.89 -12.45 -3.48
CA ARG A 369 18.73 -11.43 -4.52
C ARG A 369 18.82 -12.02 -5.92
N ASP A 370 19.51 -13.16 -6.04
CA ASP A 370 19.55 -13.90 -7.28
C ASP A 370 18.23 -14.68 -7.52
N PRO A 371 17.57 -14.50 -8.69
CA PRO A 371 16.30 -15.13 -9.01
C PRO A 371 16.30 -16.67 -8.94
N GLU A 372 17.43 -17.34 -9.29
CA GLU A 372 17.54 -18.78 -9.22
C GLU A 372 17.61 -19.27 -7.78
N SER A 373 18.37 -18.57 -6.94
CA SER A 373 18.48 -18.83 -5.50
C SER A 373 17.15 -18.60 -4.77
N LEU A 374 16.40 -17.56 -5.16
CA LEU A 374 15.05 -17.31 -4.64
C LEU A 374 14.06 -18.41 -5.09
N ALA A 375 14.13 -18.85 -6.33
CA ALA A 375 13.33 -19.98 -6.82
C ALA A 375 13.65 -21.28 -6.07
N LEU A 376 14.92 -21.53 -5.74
CA LEU A 376 15.34 -22.65 -4.88
C LEU A 376 14.71 -22.51 -3.47
N ALA A 377 14.77 -21.32 -2.86
CA ALA A 377 14.18 -21.10 -1.54
C ALA A 377 12.66 -21.36 -1.54
N ARG A 378 11.93 -20.93 -2.58
CA ARG A 378 10.49 -21.28 -2.76
C ARG A 378 10.26 -22.78 -2.79
N SER A 379 11.11 -23.53 -3.49
CA SER A 379 11.02 -24.99 -3.55
C SER A 379 11.31 -25.64 -2.19
N LEU A 380 12.31 -25.15 -1.47
CA LEU A 380 12.67 -25.63 -0.14
C LEU A 380 11.62 -25.28 0.92
N ALA A 381 10.83 -24.23 0.71
CA ALA A 381 9.70 -23.85 1.58
C ALA A 381 8.59 -24.91 1.64
N HIS A 382 8.55 -25.86 0.70
CA HIS A 382 7.63 -27.00 0.73
C HIS A 382 8.10 -28.14 1.63
N VAL A 383 9.36 -28.12 2.05
CA VAL A 383 9.91 -29.14 2.96
C VAL A 383 9.44 -28.83 4.39
N ASP A 384 9.07 -29.85 5.15
CA ASP A 384 8.69 -29.67 6.54
C ASP A 384 9.83 -29.05 7.36
N GLY A 385 9.47 -28.10 8.23
CA GLY A 385 10.40 -27.28 9.00
C GLY A 385 10.40 -25.83 8.56
N ALA A 386 11.35 -25.05 9.05
CA ALA A 386 11.47 -23.65 8.72
C ALA A 386 12.63 -23.36 7.75
N LEU A 387 12.50 -22.30 6.97
CA LEU A 387 13.63 -21.66 6.27
C LEU A 387 14.33 -20.71 7.25
N HIS A 388 15.65 -20.68 7.23
CA HIS A 388 16.48 -19.76 8.02
C HIS A 388 17.13 -18.72 7.11
N LEU A 389 16.64 -17.50 7.20
CA LEU A 389 17.05 -16.34 6.40
C LEU A 389 17.88 -15.40 7.28
N GLY A 390 19.00 -14.93 6.80
CA GLY A 390 19.82 -13.94 7.51
C GLY A 390 19.55 -12.51 7.07
N GLY A 391 19.91 -11.53 7.92
CA GLY A 391 19.94 -10.12 7.58
C GLY A 391 20.88 -9.79 6.40
N ASP A 392 21.81 -10.69 6.08
CA ASP A 392 22.68 -10.66 4.90
C ASP A 392 21.97 -11.07 3.58
N ARG A 393 20.64 -11.29 3.63
CA ARG A 393 19.77 -11.70 2.50
C ARG A 393 20.15 -13.07 1.91
N ARG A 394 20.72 -13.95 2.74
CA ARG A 394 21.11 -15.31 2.37
C ARG A 394 20.26 -16.37 3.06
N LEU A 395 20.11 -17.52 2.38
CA LEU A 395 19.47 -18.69 2.96
C LEU A 395 20.52 -19.54 3.71
N HIS A 396 20.47 -19.50 5.04
CA HIS A 396 21.41 -20.23 5.91
C HIS A 396 21.07 -21.69 6.15
N GLY A 397 19.75 -22.00 6.07
CA GLY A 397 19.26 -23.37 6.29
C GLY A 397 17.82 -23.56 5.90
N PHE A 398 17.40 -24.81 5.84
CA PHE A 398 16.03 -25.24 5.60
C PHE A 398 15.70 -26.47 6.43
N ALA A 399 14.41 -26.88 6.44
CA ALA A 399 13.92 -27.92 7.32
C ALA A 399 14.34 -27.71 8.79
N CYS A 400 14.42 -26.45 9.22
CA CYS A 400 14.84 -26.09 10.56
C CYS A 400 13.75 -26.46 11.56
N LEU A 401 14.17 -27.10 12.67
CA LEU A 401 13.29 -27.49 13.77
C LEU A 401 13.24 -26.33 14.77
N LEU A 402 12.05 -25.84 15.03
CA LEU A 402 11.81 -24.79 16.01
C LEU A 402 11.45 -25.41 17.35
N ASP A 403 12.48 -25.69 18.13
CA ASP A 403 12.33 -26.27 19.47
C ASP A 403 12.25 -25.19 20.55
N GLY A 404 11.44 -25.40 21.55
CA GLY A 404 11.31 -24.52 22.70
C GLY A 404 10.48 -25.14 23.81
N ARG A 405 10.58 -24.58 25.02
CA ARG A 405 9.76 -25.01 26.17
C ARG A 405 8.35 -24.46 26.01
N ALA A 406 7.37 -25.25 26.44
CA ALA A 406 5.97 -24.81 26.46
C ALA A 406 5.80 -23.50 27.25
N ILE A 407 5.01 -22.59 26.71
CA ILE A 407 4.72 -21.27 27.28
C ILE A 407 3.21 -21.09 27.49
N ILE A 408 2.83 -20.16 28.38
CA ILE A 408 1.42 -19.93 28.75
C ILE A 408 0.59 -19.41 27.58
N ALA A 409 1.24 -18.70 26.63
CA ALA A 409 0.59 -18.10 25.45
C ALA A 409 0.22 -19.10 24.33
N GLU A 410 0.48 -20.41 24.53
CA GLU A 410 0.13 -21.42 23.51
C GLU A 410 -1.37 -21.56 23.35
N ASP A 411 -1.79 -21.56 22.08
CA ASP A 411 -3.17 -21.86 21.70
C ASP A 411 -3.22 -23.17 20.89
N ARG A 412 -3.83 -24.19 21.51
CA ARG A 412 -3.97 -25.52 20.88
C ARG A 412 -4.76 -25.48 19.57
N ALA A 413 -5.59 -24.47 19.38
CA ALA A 413 -6.37 -24.29 18.17
C ALA A 413 -5.54 -23.74 16.99
N ARG A 414 -4.37 -23.12 17.24
CA ARG A 414 -3.53 -22.46 16.23
C ARG A 414 -2.61 -23.40 15.43
N GLY A 415 -2.50 -24.66 15.83
CA GLY A 415 -1.68 -25.66 15.14
C GLY A 415 -0.21 -25.69 15.55
N ALA A 416 0.52 -26.73 15.05
CA ALA A 416 1.86 -27.03 15.52
C ALA A 416 2.90 -25.97 15.12
N ARG A 417 2.87 -25.48 13.87
CA ARG A 417 3.83 -24.48 13.37
C ARG A 417 3.78 -23.18 14.20
N PHE A 418 2.58 -22.71 14.50
CA PHE A 418 2.38 -21.51 15.30
C PHE A 418 2.93 -21.68 16.72
N ASN A 419 2.57 -22.76 17.41
CA ASN A 419 3.02 -22.99 18.77
C ASN A 419 4.52 -23.26 18.85
N SER A 420 5.11 -23.95 17.88
CA SER A 420 6.56 -24.11 17.78
C SER A 420 7.28 -22.77 17.57
N ALA A 421 6.74 -21.89 16.75
CA ALA A 421 7.28 -20.55 16.55
C ALA A 421 7.22 -19.69 17.84
N LEU A 422 6.09 -19.73 18.56
CA LEU A 422 5.96 -19.07 19.86
C LEU A 422 7.03 -19.53 20.86
N ARG A 423 7.19 -20.85 21.03
CA ARG A 423 8.19 -21.43 21.94
C ARG A 423 9.60 -21.05 21.55
N PHE A 424 9.88 -21.15 20.25
CA PHE A 424 11.21 -20.89 19.71
C PHE A 424 11.63 -19.43 19.88
N THR A 425 10.76 -18.48 19.56
CA THR A 425 11.04 -17.05 19.71
C THR A 425 11.12 -16.63 21.18
N ALA A 426 10.35 -17.25 22.08
CA ALA A 426 10.48 -17.01 23.52
C ALA A 426 11.84 -17.45 24.09
N ALA A 427 12.46 -18.48 23.47
CA ALA A 427 13.78 -18.98 23.88
C ALA A 427 14.94 -18.27 23.14
N ASN A 428 14.67 -17.60 22.03
CA ASN A 428 15.64 -16.94 21.16
C ASN A 428 15.21 -15.50 20.88
N PRO A 429 15.37 -14.57 21.81
CA PRO A 429 15.06 -13.16 21.58
C PRO A 429 15.91 -12.61 20.45
N GLY A 430 15.34 -11.72 19.64
CA GLY A 430 15.98 -11.15 18.45
C GLY A 430 15.80 -11.98 17.17
N LEU A 431 15.10 -13.13 17.24
CA LEU A 431 14.66 -13.85 16.06
C LEU A 431 13.17 -13.57 15.79
N LEU A 432 12.90 -13.26 14.54
CA LEU A 432 11.54 -13.06 14.03
C LEU A 432 11.09 -14.32 13.29
N VAL A 433 9.87 -14.79 13.54
CA VAL A 433 9.33 -15.95 12.83
C VAL A 433 8.02 -15.60 12.14
N VAL A 434 7.97 -15.84 10.83
CA VAL A 434 6.76 -15.69 10.02
C VAL A 434 6.17 -17.06 9.77
N VAL A 435 4.92 -17.26 10.17
CA VAL A 435 4.18 -18.52 9.98
C VAL A 435 3.09 -18.32 8.95
N VAL A 436 3.20 -19.03 7.84
CA VAL A 436 2.18 -19.08 6.78
C VAL A 436 1.35 -20.34 6.97
N SER A 437 0.03 -20.19 7.00
CA SER A 437 -0.92 -21.31 7.09
C SER A 437 -1.75 -21.38 5.79
N ALA A 438 -2.15 -22.58 5.40
CA ALA A 438 -3.00 -22.77 4.22
C ALA A 438 -4.43 -22.23 4.42
N ASP A 439 -4.89 -22.11 5.64
CA ASP A 439 -6.27 -21.82 6.04
C ASP A 439 -6.44 -20.62 6.98
N ARG A 440 -5.34 -19.96 7.35
CA ARG A 440 -5.35 -18.84 8.32
C ARG A 440 -4.48 -17.68 7.85
N PRO A 441 -4.73 -16.46 8.36
CA PRO A 441 -3.84 -15.33 8.13
C PRO A 441 -2.41 -15.65 8.54
N VAL A 442 -1.45 -15.02 7.89
CA VAL A 442 -0.04 -15.08 8.25
C VAL A 442 0.15 -14.50 9.64
N SER A 443 0.95 -15.17 10.44
CA SER A 443 1.31 -14.75 11.81
C SER A 443 2.78 -14.38 11.85
N VAL A 444 3.08 -13.25 12.46
CA VAL A 444 4.42 -12.77 12.73
C VAL A 444 4.67 -12.87 14.23
N ILE A 445 5.73 -13.54 14.64
CA ILE A 445 5.97 -13.91 16.02
C ILE A 445 7.38 -13.52 16.43
N MET A 446 7.51 -12.82 17.54
CA MET A 446 8.78 -12.43 18.15
C MET A 446 8.66 -12.52 19.66
N GLU A 447 9.72 -12.93 20.36
CA GLU A 447 9.79 -13.00 21.83
C GLU A 447 8.64 -13.77 22.50
N GLY A 448 8.11 -14.79 21.81
CA GLY A 448 7.00 -15.61 22.30
C GLY A 448 5.63 -14.93 22.23
N VAL A 449 5.51 -13.85 21.48
CA VAL A 449 4.27 -13.10 21.27
C VAL A 449 3.95 -13.02 19.79
N GLU A 450 2.68 -13.23 19.41
CA GLU A 450 2.21 -12.87 18.08
C GLU A 450 2.10 -11.37 18.00
N LEU A 451 2.84 -10.78 17.08
CA LEU A 451 2.76 -9.35 16.82
C LEU A 451 1.43 -9.05 16.13
N SER A 452 0.55 -8.37 16.83
CA SER A 452 -0.63 -7.82 16.19
C SER A 452 -0.23 -6.59 15.39
N ALA A 453 -0.75 -6.43 14.18
CA ALA A 453 -0.71 -5.16 13.45
C ALA A 453 -1.67 -4.15 14.14
N GLN A 454 -1.51 -3.94 15.40
CA GLN A 454 -1.87 -2.71 16.05
C GLN A 454 -0.60 -1.86 16.00
N CYS A 455 -0.43 -1.11 14.90
CA CYS A 455 0.07 0.21 15.14
C CYS A 455 -0.92 0.80 16.15
N GLU A 456 -0.60 0.76 17.40
CA GLU A 456 -0.99 1.85 18.26
C GLU A 456 -0.43 3.05 17.53
N LEU A 457 -1.29 3.71 16.75
CA LEU A 457 -1.08 5.08 16.39
C LEU A 457 -0.83 5.73 17.74
N GLU A 458 0.44 5.94 18.09
CA GLU A 458 0.77 6.91 19.11
C GLU A 458 0.08 8.15 18.60
N ILE A 459 -1.03 8.50 19.24
CA ILE A 459 -1.78 9.70 18.94
C ILE A 459 -0.72 10.78 18.96
N ALA A 460 -0.39 11.28 17.78
CA ALA A 460 0.69 12.24 17.63
C ALA A 460 0.44 13.32 18.67
N PRO A 461 1.37 13.61 19.58
CA PRO A 461 1.11 14.52 20.67
C PRO A 461 0.60 15.80 20.06
N THR A 462 -0.59 16.25 20.48
CA THR A 462 -1.24 17.46 19.98
C THR A 462 -0.16 18.52 19.85
N CYS A 463 0.02 19.08 18.66
CA CYS A 463 1.11 20.03 18.38
C CYS A 463 0.97 21.23 19.31
N LEU A 464 1.57 21.16 20.48
CA LEU A 464 1.57 22.22 21.50
C LEU A 464 2.81 23.11 21.37
N ALA A 465 3.81 22.67 20.63
CA ALA A 465 5.06 23.38 20.39
C ALA A 465 5.24 23.69 18.91
N VAL A 466 5.89 24.81 18.62
CA VAL A 466 6.25 25.17 17.24
C VAL A 466 7.16 24.10 16.66
N PRO A 467 6.83 23.52 15.49
CA PRO A 467 7.71 22.58 14.83
C PRO A 467 9.13 23.14 14.64
N PRO A 468 10.17 22.34 14.84
CA PRO A 468 11.55 22.78 14.69
C PRO A 468 11.82 23.30 13.27
N THR A 469 12.77 24.18 13.14
CA THR A 469 13.35 24.49 11.82
C THR A 469 14.06 23.24 11.28
N LEU A 470 14.20 23.16 9.97
CA LEU A 470 14.89 22.02 9.35
C LEU A 470 16.33 21.87 9.87
N ALA A 471 17.02 22.98 10.16
CA ALA A 471 18.36 22.94 10.74
C ALA A 471 18.36 22.31 12.14
N GLU A 472 17.45 22.78 13.02
CA GLU A 472 17.28 22.23 14.36
C GLU A 472 16.86 20.75 14.32
N TRP A 473 15.99 20.38 13.37
CA TRP A 473 15.53 19.00 13.21
C TRP A 473 16.68 18.07 12.80
N ILE A 474 17.55 18.49 11.85
CA ILE A 474 18.73 17.73 11.45
C ILE A 474 19.70 17.56 12.62
N GLU A 475 19.94 18.64 13.41
CA GLU A 475 20.82 18.56 14.59
C GLU A 475 20.30 17.62 15.67
N GLN A 476 18.98 17.46 15.79
CA GLN A 476 18.34 16.53 16.75
C GLN A 476 18.44 15.05 16.33
N GLN A 477 18.65 14.77 15.04
CA GLN A 477 18.79 13.40 14.52
C GLN A 477 20.26 12.95 14.45
N ALA A 478 21.21 13.86 14.51
CA ALA A 478 22.66 13.59 14.51
C ALA A 478 23.17 13.16 15.89
#